data_255247d7f8e822203fafcd33b2f1aee6
#
_entry.id   255247d7f8e822203fafcd33b2f1aee6
#
_cell.length_a   1.000
_cell.length_b   1.000
_cell.length_c   1.000
_cell.angle_alpha   90.00
_cell.angle_beta   90.00
_cell.angle_gamma   90.00
#
_symmetry.space_group_name_H-M   'P 1'
#
loop_
_entity.id
_entity.type
_entity.pdbx_description
1 polymer ?
#
loop_
_entity_poly.entity_id
_entity_poly.type
_entity_poly.pdbx_seq_one_letter_code
_entity_poly.pdbx_strand_id
1 'polypeptide(L)'
;MRSGRRAWASGRLRRRRYREPVRIATWNVNSVKQRVPRLLPWLEQRQPDVVCLQETKLADDAFADLLGDDLAEHGYSVAAHGEPTWNGVAILSRVGLDDVVVGLAGAPGFPHPEARAVSAGCGGIRVVSVYVPNGRVPDSEHYQYKLAWLASLREVVAAGPQATVVCGDMNIAPSDDDVFDPDAYIGQTHVTAPERAALAELQALGLHDVVRDRWPNERVFTYWDYRAGMFHQDLGMRIDLVLASATVAGRVRAAWVDRHARKGSGPSDHAPVIVDLDEAPDGDIGPVVPPPSAPVARRGAKKLPQSP
;
A
#
# COMPACT_ATOMS: atom_id res chain seq x y z
N MET A 1 65.73 -6.97 -13.27
CA MET A 1 64.54 -6.17 -12.87
C MET A 1 63.33 -6.67 -13.63
N ARG A 2 62.45 -7.45 -13.02
CA ARG A 2 61.24 -8.00 -13.63
C ARG A 2 60.04 -7.36 -12.92
N SER A 3 59.29 -6.47 -13.62
CA SER A 3 58.10 -5.86 -13.16
C SER A 3 56.89 -6.82 -13.25
N GLY A 4 56.42 -7.32 -12.12
CA GLY A 4 55.21 -8.14 -12.06
C GLY A 4 53.95 -7.24 -12.12
N ARG A 5 53.24 -7.27 -13.23
CA ARG A 5 51.88 -6.70 -13.29
C ARG A 5 50.90 -7.70 -12.66
N ARG A 6 50.34 -7.35 -11.52
CA ARG A 6 49.22 -8.08 -10.93
C ARG A 6 47.96 -7.79 -11.77
N ALA A 7 47.43 -8.82 -12.42
CA ALA A 7 46.13 -8.77 -13.07
C ALA A 7 45.04 -8.76 -11.98
N TRP A 8 44.23 -7.72 -12.01
CA TRP A 8 42.99 -7.65 -11.24
C TRP A 8 41.98 -8.59 -11.91
N ALA A 9 41.61 -9.67 -11.23
CA ALA A 9 40.53 -10.52 -11.65
C ALA A 9 39.20 -9.73 -11.51
N SER A 10 38.62 -9.38 -12.66
CA SER A 10 37.26 -8.86 -12.72
C SER A 10 36.30 -9.99 -12.33
N GLY A 11 35.91 -10.00 -11.04
CA GLY A 11 34.83 -10.83 -10.57
C GLY A 11 33.55 -10.41 -11.29
N ARG A 12 33.12 -11.21 -12.25
CA ARG A 12 31.75 -11.09 -12.80
C ARG A 12 30.81 -11.36 -11.66
N LEU A 13 30.16 -10.32 -11.14
CA LEU A 13 28.98 -10.44 -10.32
C LEU A 13 27.98 -11.30 -11.12
N ARG A 14 27.83 -12.54 -10.74
CA ARG A 14 26.74 -13.39 -11.20
C ARG A 14 25.47 -12.65 -10.76
N ARG A 15 24.70 -12.12 -11.72
CA ARG A 15 23.32 -11.72 -11.48
C ARG A 15 22.61 -12.98 -10.94
N ARG A 16 22.43 -13.07 -9.62
CA ARG A 16 21.55 -14.06 -9.02
C ARG A 16 20.18 -13.82 -9.66
N ARG A 17 19.65 -14.83 -10.34
CA ARG A 17 18.23 -14.85 -10.70
C ARG A 17 17.50 -15.04 -9.37
N TYR A 18 17.07 -13.92 -8.79
CA TYR A 18 16.27 -13.95 -7.57
C TYR A 18 14.93 -14.63 -7.89
N ARG A 19 14.79 -15.86 -7.45
CA ARG A 19 13.54 -16.52 -7.11
C ARG A 19 13.55 -16.82 -5.61
N GLU A 20 13.93 -15.86 -4.80
CA GLU A 20 13.71 -15.94 -3.37
C GLU A 20 12.30 -15.46 -3.11
N PRO A 21 11.59 -16.05 -2.14
CA PRO A 21 10.28 -15.58 -1.70
C PRO A 21 10.35 -14.09 -1.38
N VAL A 22 9.36 -13.34 -1.81
CA VAL A 22 9.29 -11.89 -1.56
C VAL A 22 7.96 -11.57 -0.91
N ARG A 23 8.00 -10.96 0.27
CA ARG A 23 6.85 -10.42 0.96
C ARG A 23 6.73 -8.93 0.70
N ILE A 24 5.60 -8.51 0.12
CA ILE A 24 5.25 -7.10 -0.10
C ILE A 24 4.11 -6.73 0.86
N ALA A 25 4.24 -5.61 1.54
CA ALA A 25 3.20 -5.08 2.39
C ALA A 25 2.88 -3.62 2.04
N THR A 26 1.62 -3.22 2.24
CA THR A 26 1.23 -1.81 2.22
C THR A 26 0.46 -1.46 3.48
N TRP A 27 0.73 -0.28 4.05
CA TRP A 27 0.11 0.17 5.30
C TRP A 27 0.00 1.70 5.36
N ASN A 28 -1.21 2.21 5.35
CA ASN A 28 -1.46 3.59 5.77
C ASN A 28 -1.27 3.67 7.29
N VAL A 29 -0.23 4.38 7.73
CA VAL A 29 0.15 4.45 9.15
C VAL A 29 -0.51 5.60 9.90
N ASN A 30 -1.19 6.50 9.20
CA ASN A 30 -1.86 7.68 9.77
C ASN A 30 -0.97 8.40 10.81
N SER A 31 0.15 8.95 10.33
CA SER A 31 1.32 9.50 11.00
C SER A 31 2.33 8.44 11.48
N VAL A 32 3.43 8.34 10.75
CA VAL A 32 4.53 7.41 11.10
C VAL A 32 5.08 7.71 12.50
N LYS A 33 5.20 8.99 12.87
CA LYS A 33 5.68 9.40 14.20
C LYS A 33 4.85 8.77 15.33
N GLN A 34 3.54 8.68 15.17
CA GLN A 34 2.67 8.04 16.15
C GLN A 34 2.74 6.51 16.10
N ARG A 35 3.19 5.96 14.98
CA ARG A 35 3.21 4.49 14.76
C ARG A 35 4.57 3.85 14.93
N VAL A 36 5.66 4.59 15.19
CA VAL A 36 6.98 4.00 15.49
C VAL A 36 6.88 2.85 16.50
N PRO A 37 6.19 2.99 17.66
CA PRO A 37 6.11 1.92 18.65
C PRO A 37 5.37 0.66 18.18
N ARG A 38 4.74 0.71 17.01
CA ARG A 38 4.01 -0.40 16.41
C ARG A 38 4.66 -0.88 15.13
N LEU A 39 5.21 0.05 14.34
CA LEU A 39 5.84 -0.24 13.06
C LEU A 39 7.07 -1.12 13.26
N LEU A 40 8.01 -0.73 14.12
CA LEU A 40 9.25 -1.47 14.32
C LEU A 40 9.01 -2.91 14.82
N PRO A 41 8.21 -3.16 15.89
CA PRO A 41 7.89 -4.54 16.28
C PRO A 41 7.12 -5.32 15.22
N TRP A 42 6.30 -4.65 14.41
CA TRP A 42 5.59 -5.29 13.31
C TRP A 42 6.55 -5.70 12.17
N LEU A 43 7.54 -4.87 11.85
CA LEU A 43 8.60 -5.22 10.89
C LEU A 43 9.38 -6.45 11.36
N GLU A 44 9.74 -6.53 12.64
CA GLU A 44 10.40 -7.69 13.24
C GLU A 44 9.53 -8.95 13.17
N GLN A 45 8.25 -8.83 13.52
CA GLN A 45 7.32 -9.96 13.56
C GLN A 45 6.97 -10.49 12.17
N ARG A 46 6.67 -9.60 11.22
CA ARG A 46 6.15 -9.96 9.90
C ARG A 46 7.24 -10.10 8.84
N GLN A 47 8.40 -9.51 9.07
CA GLN A 47 9.58 -9.58 8.21
C GLN A 47 9.30 -9.32 6.73
N PRO A 48 8.56 -8.26 6.35
CA PRO A 48 8.33 -7.95 4.96
C PRO A 48 9.63 -7.57 4.25
N ASP A 49 9.76 -7.96 2.98
CA ASP A 49 10.91 -7.57 2.16
C ASP A 49 10.74 -6.17 1.58
N VAL A 50 9.49 -5.81 1.27
CA VAL A 50 9.10 -4.48 0.79
C VAL A 50 7.89 -3.98 1.56
N VAL A 51 7.95 -2.74 2.05
CA VAL A 51 6.83 -2.09 2.73
C VAL A 51 6.54 -0.74 2.08
N CYS A 52 5.31 -0.55 1.67
CA CYS A 52 4.78 0.72 1.18
C CYS A 52 3.99 1.40 2.29
N LEU A 53 4.45 2.56 2.74
CA LEU A 53 3.77 3.34 3.78
C LEU A 53 3.03 4.51 3.15
N GLN A 54 1.85 4.84 3.70
CA GLN A 54 1.07 6.01 3.35
C GLN A 54 0.77 6.83 4.60
N GLU A 55 0.49 8.10 4.43
CA GLU A 55 0.29 9.09 5.48
C GLU A 55 1.44 9.12 6.51
N THR A 56 2.66 9.19 6.02
CA THR A 56 3.83 9.33 6.89
C THR A 56 3.81 10.65 7.66
N LYS A 57 3.24 11.72 7.06
CA LYS A 57 3.02 13.05 7.65
C LYS A 57 4.31 13.68 8.20
N LEU A 58 5.44 13.37 7.58
CA LEU A 58 6.76 13.93 7.86
C LEU A 58 7.45 14.32 6.55
N ALA A 59 8.22 15.40 6.58
CA ALA A 59 9.20 15.71 5.53
C ALA A 59 10.29 14.64 5.48
N ASP A 60 10.96 14.49 4.33
CA ASP A 60 11.91 13.40 4.10
C ASP A 60 13.09 13.39 5.09
N ASP A 61 13.65 14.57 5.42
CA ASP A 61 14.70 14.70 6.42
C ASP A 61 14.22 14.31 7.84
N ALA A 62 13.03 14.76 8.23
CA ALA A 62 12.44 14.41 9.52
C ALA A 62 12.07 12.91 9.61
N PHE A 63 11.72 12.30 8.48
CA PHE A 63 11.49 10.84 8.41
C PHE A 63 12.82 10.09 8.60
N ALA A 64 13.88 10.54 7.91
CA ALA A 64 15.21 9.94 8.04
C ALA A 64 15.77 10.11 9.46
N ASP A 65 15.64 11.29 10.06
CA ASP A 65 16.07 11.56 11.43
C ASP A 65 15.32 10.71 12.47
N LEU A 66 14.04 10.41 12.22
CA LEU A 66 13.19 9.65 13.15
C LEU A 66 13.43 8.14 13.08
N LEU A 67 13.65 7.59 11.89
CA LEU A 67 13.58 6.15 11.63
C LEU A 67 14.78 5.59 10.87
N GLY A 68 15.67 6.45 10.32
CA GLY A 68 16.71 6.01 9.40
C GLY A 68 17.61 4.95 10.01
N ASP A 69 18.11 5.17 11.22
CA ASP A 69 19.02 4.23 11.90
C ASP A 69 18.31 2.90 12.25
N ASP A 70 17.10 2.97 12.83
CA ASP A 70 16.31 1.78 13.17
C ASP A 70 15.98 0.94 11.91
N LEU A 71 15.60 1.58 10.81
CA LEU A 71 15.30 0.89 9.56
C LEU A 71 16.55 0.27 8.94
N ALA A 72 17.69 0.95 9.01
CA ALA A 72 18.97 0.42 8.54
C ALA A 72 19.42 -0.80 9.36
N GLU A 73 19.25 -0.78 10.69
CA GLU A 73 19.51 -1.93 11.56
C GLU A 73 18.62 -3.14 11.21
N HIS A 74 17.38 -2.89 10.78
CA HIS A 74 16.47 -3.92 10.27
C HIS A 74 16.75 -4.33 8.81
N GLY A 75 17.77 -3.75 8.17
CA GLY A 75 18.22 -4.08 6.83
C GLY A 75 17.41 -3.38 5.70
N TYR A 76 16.64 -2.35 6.01
CA TYR A 76 15.87 -1.61 5.00
C TYR A 76 16.65 -0.43 4.42
N SER A 77 16.62 -0.32 3.10
CA SER A 77 16.84 0.93 2.39
C SER A 77 15.50 1.66 2.24
N VAL A 78 15.51 2.99 2.19
CA VAL A 78 14.32 3.83 2.20
C VAL A 78 14.27 4.74 0.99
N ALA A 79 13.12 4.81 0.32
CA ALA A 79 12.76 5.89 -0.60
C ALA A 79 11.50 6.57 -0.05
N ALA A 80 11.61 7.83 0.33
CA ALA A 80 10.51 8.63 0.87
C ALA A 80 10.14 9.77 -0.07
N HIS A 81 8.89 10.17 -0.02
CA HIS A 81 8.35 11.41 -0.55
C HIS A 81 7.35 11.94 0.46
N GLY A 82 7.79 12.88 1.26
CA GLY A 82 7.05 13.37 2.40
C GLY A 82 6.85 14.89 2.39
N GLU A 83 5.86 15.31 3.13
CA GLU A 83 5.61 16.71 3.44
C GLU A 83 5.19 16.86 4.90
N PRO A 84 5.42 18.02 5.53
CA PRO A 84 5.07 18.21 6.94
C PRO A 84 3.56 18.10 7.17
N THR A 85 3.14 17.38 8.21
CA THR A 85 1.77 17.35 8.73
C THR A 85 0.76 16.54 7.91
N TRP A 86 0.88 16.52 6.58
CA TRP A 86 -0.08 15.90 5.65
C TRP A 86 0.60 14.89 4.74
N ASN A 87 -0.21 14.01 4.12
CA ASN A 87 0.23 13.10 3.07
C ASN A 87 1.52 12.31 3.42
N GLY A 88 2.38 12.09 2.45
CA GLY A 88 3.63 11.39 2.59
C GLY A 88 3.52 9.89 2.32
N VAL A 89 4.42 9.39 1.49
CA VAL A 89 4.55 7.97 1.13
C VAL A 89 6.01 7.55 1.24
N ALA A 90 6.23 6.26 1.53
CA ALA A 90 7.58 5.71 1.54
C ALA A 90 7.58 4.26 1.05
N ILE A 91 8.73 3.82 0.51
CA ILE A 91 9.05 2.41 0.26
C ILE A 91 10.25 2.05 1.14
N LEU A 92 10.09 1.03 1.94
CA LEU A 92 11.17 0.36 2.69
C LEU A 92 11.48 -0.94 1.96
N SER A 93 12.75 -1.24 1.65
CA SER A 93 13.11 -2.47 0.92
C SER A 93 14.39 -3.11 1.44
N ARG A 94 14.35 -4.42 1.62
CA ARG A 94 15.52 -5.28 1.92
C ARG A 94 16.09 -5.95 0.66
N VAL A 95 15.38 -5.87 -0.47
CA VAL A 95 15.69 -6.61 -1.70
C VAL A 95 16.17 -5.71 -2.84
N GLY A 96 16.74 -4.57 -2.48
CA GLY A 96 17.21 -3.54 -3.39
C GLY A 96 16.19 -2.39 -3.52
N LEU A 97 16.70 -1.24 -3.95
CA LEU A 97 15.92 -0.02 -4.12
C LEU A 97 16.54 0.76 -5.29
N ASP A 98 16.17 0.36 -6.51
CA ASP A 98 16.75 0.89 -7.74
C ASP A 98 15.78 1.83 -8.44
N ASP A 99 16.30 2.76 -9.26
CA ASP A 99 15.53 3.64 -10.14
C ASP A 99 14.35 4.33 -9.39
N VAL A 100 14.65 4.95 -8.26
CA VAL A 100 13.66 5.66 -7.45
C VAL A 100 13.07 6.84 -8.22
N VAL A 101 11.75 6.90 -8.30
CA VAL A 101 11.01 8.02 -8.87
C VAL A 101 10.08 8.59 -7.79
N VAL A 102 10.28 9.87 -7.48
CA VAL A 102 9.49 10.62 -6.51
C VAL A 102 8.35 11.36 -7.22
N GLY A 103 7.16 11.26 -6.66
CA GLY A 103 5.96 11.83 -7.25
C GLY A 103 5.37 10.99 -8.38
N LEU A 104 4.44 11.56 -9.10
CA LEU A 104 3.74 10.95 -10.22
C LEU A 104 3.79 11.91 -11.41
N ALA A 105 4.42 11.50 -12.50
CA ALA A 105 4.58 12.33 -13.69
C ALA A 105 3.20 12.75 -14.24
N GLY A 106 3.03 14.04 -14.51
CA GLY A 106 1.78 14.59 -15.04
C GLY A 106 0.63 14.70 -14.04
N ALA A 107 0.81 14.25 -12.79
CA ALA A 107 -0.23 14.39 -11.78
C ALA A 107 -0.51 15.86 -11.47
N PRO A 108 -1.78 16.26 -11.38
CA PRO A 108 -2.14 17.59 -10.92
C PRO A 108 -1.79 17.77 -9.45
N GLY A 109 -1.58 19.02 -9.03
CA GLY A 109 -1.53 19.41 -7.63
C GLY A 109 -2.85 20.08 -7.21
N PHE A 110 -3.15 20.08 -5.90
CA PHE A 110 -4.30 20.80 -5.38
C PHE A 110 -4.15 21.15 -3.88
N PRO A 111 -3.95 22.42 -3.54
CA PRO A 111 -3.65 23.58 -4.37
C PRO A 111 -2.21 23.61 -4.90
N HIS A 112 -1.37 22.67 -4.50
CA HIS A 112 0.02 22.46 -4.90
C HIS A 112 0.30 20.96 -5.07
N PRO A 113 1.40 20.55 -5.72
CA PRO A 113 1.79 19.14 -5.77
C PRO A 113 1.95 18.57 -4.36
N GLU A 114 1.36 17.39 -4.13
CA GLU A 114 1.34 16.71 -2.84
C GLU A 114 2.19 15.43 -2.88
N ALA A 115 2.73 15.06 -1.72
CA ALA A 115 3.56 13.86 -1.53
C ALA A 115 2.70 12.58 -1.48
N ARG A 116 2.27 12.08 -2.66
CA ARG A 116 1.29 10.98 -2.76
C ARG A 116 1.76 9.74 -3.51
N ALA A 117 2.93 9.79 -4.13
CA ALA A 117 3.48 8.64 -4.84
C ALA A 117 5.01 8.60 -4.75
N VAL A 118 5.54 7.39 -4.64
CA VAL A 118 6.95 7.06 -4.85
C VAL A 118 7.04 5.68 -5.47
N SER A 119 7.96 5.47 -6.38
CA SER A 119 8.17 4.15 -6.98
C SER A 119 9.65 3.78 -7.05
N ALA A 120 9.94 2.48 -6.99
CA ALA A 120 11.30 1.95 -7.08
C ALA A 120 11.30 0.54 -7.63
N GLY A 121 12.44 0.11 -8.16
CA GLY A 121 12.74 -1.29 -8.46
C GLY A 121 13.13 -2.03 -7.18
N CYS A 122 12.34 -3.03 -6.77
CA CYS A 122 12.56 -3.83 -5.58
C CYS A 122 12.60 -5.31 -5.98
N GLY A 123 13.75 -5.98 -5.88
CA GLY A 123 13.88 -7.41 -6.23
C GLY A 123 13.44 -7.74 -7.66
N GLY A 124 13.62 -6.83 -8.60
CA GLY A 124 13.22 -6.99 -10.00
C GLY A 124 11.73 -6.72 -10.29
N ILE A 125 11.00 -6.17 -9.34
CA ILE A 125 9.61 -5.72 -9.47
C ILE A 125 9.59 -4.20 -9.33
N ARG A 126 8.89 -3.49 -10.22
CA ARG A 126 8.57 -2.07 -10.04
C ARG A 126 7.44 -1.97 -9.00
N VAL A 127 7.75 -1.43 -7.85
CA VAL A 127 6.78 -1.18 -6.78
C VAL A 127 6.41 0.30 -6.81
N VAL A 128 5.11 0.60 -6.83
CA VAL A 128 4.55 1.95 -6.83
C VAL A 128 3.70 2.09 -5.58
N SER A 129 4.20 2.83 -4.58
CA SER A 129 3.47 3.18 -3.36
C SER A 129 2.63 4.42 -3.61
N VAL A 130 1.33 4.34 -3.38
CA VAL A 130 0.40 5.44 -3.65
C VAL A 130 -0.49 5.75 -2.45
N TYR A 131 -0.79 7.03 -2.29
CA TYR A 131 -1.82 7.58 -1.41
C TYR A 131 -2.76 8.43 -2.26
N VAL A 132 -3.80 7.81 -2.81
CA VAL A 132 -4.77 8.46 -3.69
C VAL A 132 -5.52 9.55 -2.92
N PRO A 133 -5.76 10.74 -3.49
CA PRO A 133 -6.55 11.77 -2.83
C PRO A 133 -7.91 11.25 -2.33
N ASN A 134 -8.31 11.64 -1.13
CA ASN A 134 -9.57 11.17 -0.54
C ASN A 134 -10.80 11.56 -1.39
N GLY A 135 -10.80 12.77 -1.97
CA GLY A 135 -11.92 13.29 -2.77
C GLY A 135 -12.96 14.03 -1.94
N ARG A 136 -13.00 13.87 -0.63
CA ARG A 136 -13.89 14.51 0.35
C ARG A 136 -15.37 14.33 0.02
N VAL A 137 -15.92 15.18 -0.86
CA VAL A 137 -17.33 15.18 -1.24
C VAL A 137 -17.43 15.05 -2.76
N PRO A 138 -18.26 14.13 -3.30
CA PRO A 138 -18.50 14.06 -4.74
C PRO A 138 -18.83 15.43 -5.33
N ASP A 139 -18.41 15.65 -6.58
CA ASP A 139 -18.57 16.90 -7.35
C ASP A 139 -17.77 18.13 -6.83
N SER A 140 -16.98 17.98 -5.73
CA SER A 140 -16.08 19.02 -5.26
C SER A 140 -14.81 19.12 -6.13
N GLU A 141 -14.05 20.23 -6.00
CA GLU A 141 -12.74 20.38 -6.63
C GLU A 141 -11.75 19.29 -6.17
N HIS A 142 -11.81 18.88 -4.89
CA HIS A 142 -11.03 17.77 -4.37
C HIS A 142 -11.37 16.43 -5.02
N TYR A 143 -12.64 16.24 -5.37
CA TYR A 143 -13.09 15.04 -6.06
C TYR A 143 -12.60 15.03 -7.52
N GLN A 144 -12.68 16.17 -8.23
CA GLN A 144 -12.13 16.30 -9.58
C GLN A 144 -10.61 16.10 -9.59
N TYR A 145 -9.94 16.66 -8.59
CA TYR A 145 -8.50 16.41 -8.37
C TYR A 145 -8.18 14.92 -8.22
N LYS A 146 -8.96 14.19 -7.43
CA LYS A 146 -8.81 12.73 -7.26
C LYS A 146 -8.92 11.99 -8.60
N LEU A 147 -9.94 12.27 -9.39
CA LEU A 147 -10.14 11.60 -10.68
C LEU A 147 -9.01 11.91 -11.67
N ALA A 148 -8.58 13.16 -11.75
CA ALA A 148 -7.45 13.56 -12.59
C ALA A 148 -6.13 12.92 -12.14
N TRP A 149 -5.91 12.80 -10.82
CA TRP A 149 -4.74 12.13 -10.26
C TRP A 149 -4.72 10.63 -10.63
N LEU A 150 -5.85 9.94 -10.56
CA LEU A 150 -6.01 8.53 -10.98
C LEU A 150 -5.73 8.34 -12.47
N ALA A 151 -6.15 9.28 -13.32
CA ALA A 151 -5.83 9.25 -14.74
C ALA A 151 -4.33 9.33 -14.99
N SER A 152 -3.61 10.21 -14.26
CA SER A 152 -2.14 10.30 -14.34
C SER A 152 -1.47 9.02 -13.81
N LEU A 153 -1.98 8.40 -12.76
CA LEU A 153 -1.48 7.11 -12.27
C LEU A 153 -1.60 6.04 -13.37
N ARG A 154 -2.74 5.97 -14.06
CA ARG A 154 -2.95 5.04 -15.17
C ARG A 154 -1.93 5.24 -16.29
N GLU A 155 -1.64 6.47 -16.67
CA GLU A 155 -0.65 6.77 -17.73
C GLU A 155 0.76 6.33 -17.33
N VAL A 156 1.18 6.62 -16.09
CA VAL A 156 2.49 6.21 -15.58
C VAL A 156 2.63 4.69 -15.52
N VAL A 157 1.59 3.99 -15.08
CA VAL A 157 1.58 2.52 -15.01
C VAL A 157 1.59 1.91 -16.41
N ALA A 158 0.83 2.47 -17.35
CA ALA A 158 0.80 2.01 -18.75
C ALA A 158 2.16 2.13 -19.44
N ALA A 159 2.95 3.15 -19.09
CA ALA A 159 4.30 3.35 -19.61
C ALA A 159 5.38 2.53 -18.86
N GLY A 160 5.01 1.89 -17.76
CA GLY A 160 5.92 1.18 -16.87
C GLY A 160 6.31 -0.21 -17.34
N PRO A 161 7.20 -0.90 -16.60
CA PRO A 161 7.65 -2.25 -16.93
C PRO A 161 6.56 -3.30 -16.67
N GLN A 162 6.69 -4.46 -17.33
CA GLN A 162 5.71 -5.57 -17.23
C GLN A 162 5.59 -6.18 -15.82
N ALA A 163 6.66 -6.16 -15.02
CA ALA A 163 6.63 -6.67 -13.65
C ALA A 163 6.38 -5.50 -12.70
N THR A 164 5.13 -5.15 -12.47
CA THR A 164 4.71 -3.99 -11.67
C THR A 164 3.71 -4.40 -10.60
N VAL A 165 3.86 -3.76 -9.41
CA VAL A 165 2.89 -3.75 -8.32
C VAL A 165 2.55 -2.30 -7.99
N VAL A 166 1.28 -1.94 -8.03
CA VAL A 166 0.75 -0.68 -7.52
C VAL A 166 0.02 -1.00 -6.23
N CYS A 167 0.45 -0.43 -5.12
CA CYS A 167 -0.18 -0.70 -3.83
C CYS A 167 -0.23 0.54 -2.96
N GLY A 168 -1.20 0.57 -2.07
CA GLY A 168 -1.42 1.68 -1.15
C GLY A 168 -2.89 1.90 -0.85
N ASP A 169 -3.14 3.02 -0.20
CA ASP A 169 -4.48 3.52 0.06
C ASP A 169 -5.03 4.17 -1.22
N MET A 170 -5.91 3.43 -1.88
CA MET A 170 -6.57 3.90 -3.11
C MET A 170 -7.73 4.84 -2.82
N ASN A 171 -8.17 4.92 -1.56
CA ASN A 171 -9.36 5.67 -1.18
C ASN A 171 -10.60 5.32 -2.06
N ILE A 172 -10.66 4.09 -2.59
CA ILE A 172 -11.75 3.54 -3.41
C ILE A 172 -12.05 2.12 -2.93
N ALA A 173 -13.31 1.87 -2.62
CA ALA A 173 -13.85 0.52 -2.43
C ALA A 173 -14.29 -0.03 -3.80
N PRO A 174 -13.64 -1.09 -4.32
CA PRO A 174 -13.87 -1.56 -5.70
C PRO A 174 -15.30 -1.99 -5.99
N SER A 175 -15.98 -2.55 -5.00
CA SER A 175 -17.35 -3.08 -5.12
C SER A 175 -18.16 -2.86 -3.84
N ASP A 176 -19.42 -3.24 -3.87
CA ASP A 176 -20.30 -3.19 -2.70
C ASP A 176 -19.91 -4.21 -1.61
N ASP A 177 -19.22 -5.29 -1.97
CA ASP A 177 -18.66 -6.25 -1.03
C ASP A 177 -17.45 -5.69 -0.26
N ASP A 178 -16.90 -4.55 -0.70
CA ASP A 178 -15.75 -3.88 -0.11
C ASP A 178 -16.13 -2.82 0.93
N VAL A 179 -17.41 -2.72 1.26
CA VAL A 179 -17.91 -1.86 2.34
C VAL A 179 -18.85 -2.64 3.24
N PHE A 180 -18.92 -2.26 4.51
CA PHE A 180 -19.76 -2.97 5.49
C PHE A 180 -21.26 -2.83 5.18
N ASP A 181 -21.71 -1.71 4.63
CA ASP A 181 -23.09 -1.41 4.25
C ASP A 181 -23.09 -0.42 3.09
N PRO A 182 -23.37 -0.87 1.84
CA PRO A 182 -23.39 0.01 0.68
C PRO A 182 -24.38 1.18 0.79
N ASP A 183 -25.52 0.96 1.46
CA ASP A 183 -26.54 2.00 1.63
C ASP A 183 -26.05 3.16 2.49
N ALA A 184 -25.14 2.90 3.44
CA ALA A 184 -24.52 3.90 4.30
C ALA A 184 -23.60 4.87 3.52
N TYR A 185 -23.10 4.45 2.36
CA TYR A 185 -22.16 5.21 1.53
C TYR A 185 -22.81 5.88 0.32
N ILE A 186 -24.11 5.78 0.11
CA ILE A 186 -24.80 6.47 -1.00
C ILE A 186 -24.51 7.97 -0.95
N GLY A 187 -23.97 8.52 -2.06
CA GLY A 187 -23.59 9.93 -2.16
C GLY A 187 -22.28 10.30 -1.45
N GLN A 188 -21.52 9.31 -0.97
CA GLN A 188 -20.21 9.50 -0.36
C GLN A 188 -19.08 9.22 -1.37
N THR A 189 -17.89 9.78 -1.13
CA THR A 189 -16.67 9.37 -1.82
C THR A 189 -16.31 7.91 -1.48
N HIS A 190 -15.38 7.32 -2.19
CA HIS A 190 -14.87 5.95 -2.13
C HIS A 190 -15.73 4.90 -2.86
N VAL A 191 -17.00 5.16 -3.15
CA VAL A 191 -17.92 4.18 -3.73
C VAL A 191 -18.62 4.65 -5.01
N THR A 192 -18.29 5.83 -5.47
CA THR A 192 -18.96 6.42 -6.63
C THR A 192 -18.61 5.69 -7.93
N ALA A 193 -19.52 5.73 -8.89
CA ALA A 193 -19.28 5.10 -10.19
C ALA A 193 -18.05 5.65 -10.92
N PRO A 194 -17.74 6.98 -10.93
CA PRO A 194 -16.51 7.49 -11.55
C PRO A 194 -15.24 7.00 -10.87
N GLU A 195 -15.19 6.87 -9.53
CA GLU A 195 -14.05 6.33 -8.79
C GLU A 195 -13.80 4.88 -9.17
N ARG A 196 -14.85 4.05 -9.14
CA ARG A 196 -14.77 2.64 -9.53
C ARG A 196 -14.42 2.46 -11.00
N ALA A 197 -14.89 3.34 -11.88
CA ALA A 197 -14.52 3.34 -13.30
C ALA A 197 -13.03 3.64 -13.47
N ALA A 198 -12.49 4.65 -12.78
CA ALA A 198 -11.06 4.97 -12.84
C ALA A 198 -10.17 3.82 -12.32
N LEU A 199 -10.61 3.11 -11.26
CA LEU A 199 -9.94 1.92 -10.78
C LEU A 199 -10.02 0.77 -11.82
N ALA A 200 -11.17 0.56 -12.42
CA ALA A 200 -11.35 -0.46 -13.46
C ALA A 200 -10.47 -0.19 -14.70
N GLU A 201 -10.32 1.08 -15.11
CA GLU A 201 -9.39 1.47 -16.18
C GLU A 201 -7.94 1.17 -15.83
N LEU A 202 -7.53 1.33 -14.57
CA LEU A 202 -6.21 0.95 -14.10
C LEU A 202 -6.03 -0.58 -14.17
N GLN A 203 -7.03 -1.36 -13.75
CA GLN A 203 -7.03 -2.81 -13.82
C GLN A 203 -7.04 -3.32 -15.26
N ALA A 204 -7.67 -2.60 -16.19
CA ALA A 204 -7.69 -2.93 -17.63
C ALA A 204 -6.29 -2.91 -18.28
N LEU A 205 -5.27 -2.34 -17.62
CA LEU A 205 -3.86 -2.47 -18.01
C LEU A 205 -3.27 -3.87 -17.73
N GLY A 206 -4.07 -4.82 -17.25
CA GLY A 206 -3.64 -6.16 -16.87
C GLY A 206 -3.17 -6.27 -15.41
N LEU A 207 -3.63 -5.37 -14.55
CA LEU A 207 -3.41 -5.44 -13.12
C LEU A 207 -4.52 -6.22 -12.41
N HIS A 208 -4.12 -7.19 -11.62
CA HIS A 208 -4.98 -8.05 -10.80
C HIS A 208 -5.05 -7.53 -9.37
N ASP A 209 -6.24 -7.41 -8.81
CA ASP A 209 -6.44 -7.20 -7.37
C ASP A 209 -6.19 -8.53 -6.64
N VAL A 210 -4.96 -8.73 -6.22
CA VAL A 210 -4.50 -10.03 -5.72
C VAL A 210 -5.15 -10.44 -4.40
N VAL A 211 -5.68 -9.49 -3.63
CA VAL A 211 -6.44 -9.79 -2.41
C VAL A 211 -7.83 -10.30 -2.79
N ARG A 212 -8.51 -9.64 -3.73
CA ARG A 212 -9.83 -10.07 -4.20
C ARG A 212 -9.75 -11.38 -4.96
N ASP A 213 -8.72 -11.58 -5.80
CA ASP A 213 -8.48 -12.85 -6.50
C ASP A 213 -8.30 -14.01 -5.52
N ARG A 214 -7.65 -13.77 -4.39
CA ARG A 214 -7.44 -14.78 -3.33
C ARG A 214 -8.69 -15.04 -2.52
N TRP A 215 -9.52 -14.02 -2.29
CA TRP A 215 -10.71 -14.05 -1.44
C TRP A 215 -11.94 -13.51 -2.19
N PRO A 216 -12.40 -14.22 -3.25
CA PRO A 216 -13.42 -13.69 -4.17
C PRO A 216 -14.79 -13.49 -3.53
N ASN A 217 -15.13 -14.28 -2.50
CA ASN A 217 -16.44 -14.27 -1.85
C ASN A 217 -16.40 -13.76 -0.40
N GLU A 218 -15.20 -13.37 0.09
CA GLU A 218 -15.03 -12.95 1.46
C GLU A 218 -15.11 -11.43 1.59
N ARG A 219 -15.69 -10.98 2.69
CA ARG A 219 -15.64 -9.57 3.06
C ARG A 219 -14.32 -9.30 3.78
N VAL A 220 -13.40 -8.64 3.11
CA VAL A 220 -12.07 -8.32 3.63
C VAL A 220 -11.94 -6.81 3.72
N PHE A 221 -11.84 -6.28 4.93
CA PHE A 221 -11.68 -4.85 5.16
C PHE A 221 -10.25 -4.53 5.56
N THR A 222 -9.80 -3.30 5.21
CA THR A 222 -8.47 -2.78 5.52
C THR A 222 -8.53 -1.53 6.39
N TYR A 223 -9.66 -0.82 6.38
CA TYR A 223 -9.89 0.44 7.08
C TYR A 223 -11.13 0.36 7.98
N TRP A 224 -11.05 0.95 9.18
CA TRP A 224 -12.17 1.15 10.12
C TRP A 224 -11.99 2.47 10.84
N ASP A 225 -12.96 3.37 10.72
CA ASP A 225 -12.95 4.63 11.46
C ASP A 225 -12.76 4.39 12.98
N TYR A 226 -12.05 5.30 13.66
CA TYR A 226 -11.86 5.22 15.10
C TYR A 226 -13.15 5.41 15.91
N ARG A 227 -14.14 6.09 15.30
CA ARG A 227 -15.39 6.47 15.95
C ARG A 227 -16.30 5.27 16.15
N ALA A 228 -17.17 5.38 17.17
CA ALA A 228 -18.26 4.43 17.44
C ALA A 228 -17.84 2.95 17.56
N GLY A 229 -16.55 2.64 17.78
CA GLY A 229 -16.07 1.27 17.89
C GLY A 229 -16.22 0.47 16.60
N MET A 230 -16.13 1.11 15.43
CA MET A 230 -16.37 0.49 14.12
C MET A 230 -15.47 -0.73 13.87
N PHE A 231 -14.21 -0.71 14.34
CA PHE A 231 -13.33 -1.87 14.24
C PHE A 231 -13.86 -3.10 14.99
N HIS A 232 -14.37 -2.90 16.20
CA HIS A 232 -14.90 -4.00 17.01
C HIS A 232 -16.23 -4.56 16.48
N GLN A 233 -16.99 -3.74 15.75
CA GLN A 233 -18.22 -4.11 15.09
C GLN A 233 -17.99 -4.62 13.66
N ASP A 234 -16.75 -4.60 13.18
CA ASP A 234 -16.34 -4.92 11.82
C ASP A 234 -17.06 -4.08 10.74
N LEU A 235 -17.31 -2.80 11.05
CA LEU A 235 -17.92 -1.83 10.11
C LEU A 235 -16.81 -1.12 9.34
N GLY A 236 -16.24 -1.80 8.35
CA GLY A 236 -15.06 -1.35 7.64
C GLY A 236 -15.24 -1.17 6.14
N MET A 237 -14.15 -0.81 5.49
CA MET A 237 -13.99 -0.74 4.03
C MET A 237 -12.68 -1.40 3.63
N ARG A 238 -12.62 -1.92 2.40
CA ARG A 238 -11.36 -2.31 1.75
C ARG A 238 -11.00 -1.24 0.74
N ILE A 239 -10.05 -0.39 1.11
CA ILE A 239 -9.56 0.73 0.30
C ILE A 239 -8.03 0.70 0.11
N ASP A 240 -7.31 -0.12 0.88
CA ASP A 240 -5.91 -0.42 0.65
C ASP A 240 -5.81 -1.62 -0.28
N LEU A 241 -5.27 -1.42 -1.47
CA LEU A 241 -5.24 -2.44 -2.52
C LEU A 241 -3.80 -2.81 -2.88
N VAL A 242 -3.63 -4.03 -3.38
CA VAL A 242 -2.40 -4.48 -4.04
C VAL A 242 -2.79 -4.96 -5.44
N LEU A 243 -2.46 -4.15 -6.44
CA LEU A 243 -2.72 -4.39 -7.84
C LEU A 243 -1.42 -4.87 -8.50
N ALA A 244 -1.37 -6.10 -8.96
CA ALA A 244 -0.18 -6.70 -9.54
C ALA A 244 -0.38 -7.06 -11.00
N SER A 245 0.63 -6.79 -11.83
CA SER A 245 0.65 -7.27 -13.22
C SER A 245 0.57 -8.79 -13.27
N ALA A 246 0.07 -9.36 -14.37
CA ALA A 246 -0.13 -10.80 -14.53
C ALA A 246 1.12 -11.63 -14.20
N THR A 247 2.32 -11.13 -14.55
CA THR A 247 3.60 -11.81 -14.25
C THR A 247 3.89 -11.88 -12.75
N VAL A 248 3.46 -10.89 -11.96
CA VAL A 248 3.62 -10.88 -10.50
C VAL A 248 2.44 -11.59 -9.84
N ALA A 249 1.22 -11.38 -10.29
CA ALA A 249 0.01 -12.03 -9.79
C ALA A 249 0.12 -13.57 -9.85
N GLY A 250 0.69 -14.11 -10.92
CA GLY A 250 0.95 -15.55 -11.05
C GLY A 250 1.92 -16.14 -10.02
N ARG A 251 2.68 -15.30 -9.32
CA ARG A 251 3.61 -15.68 -8.24
C ARG A 251 2.99 -15.63 -6.85
N VAL A 252 1.81 -15.02 -6.70
CA VAL A 252 1.14 -14.87 -5.40
C VAL A 252 0.77 -16.24 -4.81
N ARG A 253 1.19 -16.48 -3.58
CA ARG A 253 0.89 -17.68 -2.80
C ARG A 253 -0.02 -17.38 -1.62
N ALA A 254 0.09 -16.19 -1.03
CA ALA A 254 -0.81 -15.70 -0.01
C ALA A 254 -1.09 -14.21 -0.19
N ALA A 255 -2.30 -13.77 0.15
CA ALA A 255 -2.68 -12.37 0.25
C ALA A 255 -3.67 -12.23 1.41
N TRP A 256 -3.43 -11.30 2.32
CA TRP A 256 -4.17 -11.20 3.58
C TRP A 256 -4.04 -9.84 4.24
N VAL A 257 -4.95 -9.55 5.19
CA VAL A 257 -4.96 -8.31 5.98
C VAL A 257 -4.54 -8.63 7.40
N ASP A 258 -3.51 -7.95 7.91
CA ASP A 258 -3.04 -8.14 9.28
C ASP A 258 -3.88 -7.32 10.27
N ARG A 259 -5.06 -7.81 10.60
CA ARG A 259 -5.96 -7.19 11.59
C ARG A 259 -5.34 -7.11 13.00
N HIS A 260 -4.29 -7.87 13.30
CA HIS A 260 -3.60 -7.78 14.58
C HIS A 260 -2.91 -6.43 14.76
N ALA A 261 -2.40 -5.83 13.69
CA ALA A 261 -1.82 -4.49 13.73
C ALA A 261 -2.86 -3.41 14.13
N ARG A 262 -4.15 -3.71 14.05
CA ARG A 262 -5.25 -2.83 14.43
C ARG A 262 -5.68 -2.97 15.91
N LYS A 263 -5.21 -4.01 16.62
CA LYS A 263 -5.54 -4.26 18.03
C LYS A 263 -4.60 -3.52 18.98
N GLY A 264 -5.06 -3.26 20.20
CA GLY A 264 -4.25 -2.65 21.27
C GLY A 264 -4.26 -1.12 21.26
N SER A 265 -3.25 -0.51 21.90
CA SER A 265 -3.18 0.94 22.08
C SER A 265 -2.56 1.63 20.86
N GLY A 266 -3.12 2.76 20.45
CA GLY A 266 -2.59 3.63 19.39
C GLY A 266 -2.44 3.00 18.01
N PRO A 267 -3.39 2.17 17.50
CA PRO A 267 -3.28 1.63 16.15
C PRO A 267 -3.54 2.69 15.09
N SER A 268 -3.15 2.44 13.84
CA SER A 268 -3.71 3.15 12.69
C SER A 268 -5.19 2.78 12.53
N ASP A 269 -5.98 3.57 11.83
CA ASP A 269 -7.33 3.21 11.36
C ASP A 269 -7.29 2.20 10.19
N HIS A 270 -6.13 2.01 9.57
CA HIS A 270 -5.87 0.97 8.59
C HIS A 270 -5.09 -0.21 9.17
N ALA A 271 -5.29 -1.38 8.61
CA ALA A 271 -4.47 -2.57 8.85
C ALA A 271 -3.56 -2.84 7.64
N PRO A 272 -2.34 -3.36 7.86
CA PRO A 272 -1.46 -3.74 6.76
C PRO A 272 -2.09 -4.79 5.84
N VAL A 273 -1.91 -4.63 4.54
CA VAL A 273 -2.19 -5.66 3.52
C VAL A 273 -0.88 -6.29 3.13
N ILE A 274 -0.81 -7.62 3.16
CA ILE A 274 0.41 -8.39 2.92
C ILE A 274 0.18 -9.36 1.77
N VAL A 275 1.16 -9.45 0.88
CA VAL A 275 1.18 -10.40 -0.25
C VAL A 275 2.50 -11.14 -0.26
N ASP A 276 2.43 -12.47 -0.30
CA ASP A 276 3.57 -13.37 -0.36
C ASP A 276 3.72 -13.95 -1.76
N LEU A 277 4.89 -13.77 -2.36
CA LEU A 277 5.26 -14.26 -3.68
C LEU A 277 6.13 -15.51 -3.57
N ASP A 278 5.90 -16.46 -4.45
CA ASP A 278 6.63 -17.71 -4.65
C ASP A 278 6.49 -18.73 -3.52
N GLU A 279 6.38 -18.33 -2.28
CA GLU A 279 6.20 -19.20 -1.12
C GLU A 279 5.18 -18.61 -0.14
N ALA A 280 4.33 -19.43 0.42
CA ALA A 280 3.44 -19.03 1.52
C ALA A 280 4.21 -19.15 2.84
N PRO A 281 4.16 -18.14 3.71
CA PRO A 281 4.87 -18.19 4.97
C PRO A 281 4.22 -19.14 5.97
N ASP A 282 5.05 -19.74 6.81
CA ASP A 282 4.63 -20.59 7.92
C ASP A 282 4.71 -19.87 9.27
N GLY A 283 3.97 -20.37 10.25
CA GLY A 283 4.06 -19.97 11.64
C GLY A 283 3.68 -18.51 11.91
N ASP A 284 4.38 -17.88 12.84
CA ASP A 284 4.05 -16.53 13.37
C ASP A 284 4.26 -15.39 12.36
N ILE A 285 5.00 -15.63 11.28
CA ILE A 285 5.18 -14.64 10.21
C ILE A 285 4.05 -14.64 9.18
N GLY A 286 3.21 -15.68 9.19
CA GLY A 286 2.11 -15.88 8.25
C GLY A 286 0.75 -15.40 8.75
N PRO A 287 -0.29 -15.59 7.95
CA PRO A 287 -1.67 -15.32 8.34
C PRO A 287 -2.07 -16.26 9.46
N VAL A 288 -2.58 -15.70 10.56
CA VAL A 288 -3.04 -16.48 11.72
C VAL A 288 -4.26 -17.33 11.36
N VAL A 289 -5.05 -16.89 10.39
CA VAL A 289 -6.27 -17.56 9.89
C VAL A 289 -6.64 -16.91 8.56
N PRO A 290 -7.46 -17.54 7.69
CA PRO A 290 -8.13 -16.81 6.61
C PRO A 290 -8.74 -15.51 7.13
N PRO A 291 -8.75 -14.43 6.36
CA PRO A 291 -9.38 -13.19 6.80
C PRO A 291 -10.80 -13.52 7.27
N PRO A 292 -11.22 -13.07 8.47
CA PRO A 292 -12.57 -13.34 8.93
C PRO A 292 -13.53 -12.71 7.93
N SER A 293 -14.52 -13.48 7.52
CA SER A 293 -15.67 -12.92 6.82
C SER A 293 -16.26 -11.83 7.69
N ALA A 294 -16.55 -10.66 7.13
CA ALA A 294 -17.24 -9.63 7.87
C ALA A 294 -18.61 -10.17 8.32
N PRO A 295 -19.05 -9.88 9.54
CA PRO A 295 -20.39 -10.25 9.95
C PRO A 295 -21.39 -9.63 8.96
N VAL A 296 -22.38 -10.41 8.54
CA VAL A 296 -23.47 -9.90 7.72
C VAL A 296 -24.10 -8.71 8.45
N ALA A 297 -24.05 -7.54 7.86
CA ALA A 297 -24.65 -6.35 8.44
C ALA A 297 -26.11 -6.66 8.78
N ARG A 298 -26.46 -6.54 10.05
CA ARG A 298 -27.88 -6.65 10.44
C ARG A 298 -28.59 -5.48 9.77
N ARG A 299 -29.54 -5.76 8.88
CA ARG A 299 -30.40 -4.75 8.26
C ARG A 299 -31.00 -3.87 9.36
N GLY A 300 -30.51 -2.66 9.47
CA GLY A 300 -30.81 -1.71 10.53
C GLY A 300 -29.64 -0.72 10.63
N ALA A 301 -29.33 -0.07 9.51
CA ALA A 301 -28.16 0.78 9.33
C ALA A 301 -28.04 1.83 10.42
N LYS A 302 -26.96 1.79 11.21
CA LYS A 302 -26.50 2.96 11.92
C LYS A 302 -25.95 3.94 10.90
N LYS A 303 -26.54 5.14 10.81
CA LYS A 303 -25.97 6.23 10.01
C LYS A 303 -24.50 6.43 10.36
N LEU A 304 -23.64 6.58 9.34
CA LEU A 304 -22.28 7.02 9.55
C LEU A 304 -22.26 8.33 10.36
N PRO A 305 -21.31 8.48 11.30
CA PRO A 305 -21.11 9.77 11.93
C PRO A 305 -20.72 10.78 10.86
N GLN A 306 -21.43 11.89 10.76
CA GLN A 306 -21.12 12.95 9.81
C GLN A 306 -19.72 13.50 10.12
N SER A 307 -18.89 13.64 9.09
CA SER A 307 -17.62 14.34 9.19
C SER A 307 -17.87 15.81 9.47
N PRO A 308 -17.05 16.49 10.31
CA PRO A 308 -17.14 17.91 10.50
C PRO A 308 -16.79 18.70 9.26
#